data_6838c1b99157b6a013131a9824b8039f
#
_entry.id   6838c1b99157b6a013131a9824b8039f
#
_cell.length_a   1.000
_cell.length_b   1.000
_cell.length_c   1.000
_cell.angle_alpha   90.00
_cell.angle_beta   90.00
_cell.angle_gamma   90.00
#
_symmetry.space_group_name_H-M   'P 1'
#
loop_
_entity.id
_entity.type
_entity.pdbx_description
1 polymer ?
#
loop_
_entity_poly.entity_id
_entity_poly.type
_entity_poly.pdbx_seq_one_letter_code
_entity_poly.pdbx_strand_id
1 'polypeptide(L)'
;LARCWRPTGRRVVLGLPLVVASASGPAALRRGADGEFDSHFQAVARILADGGLGDAILRPGWEFNVAGYAWSALREPRAFAAFWRRTALAMRAAAPGARFVFDWNPNLGDGPVAEAYPGDDVVDVIGLDAYNQSWPFHRDPERRWRHLLDHRNGLRWHRDFAAARGKPRSFPEWGTGT
;
A
#
# COMPACT_ATOMS: atom_id res chain seq x y z
N LEU A 1 -0.11 -17.00 11.51
CA LEU A 1 -1.09 -16.39 10.62
C LEU A 1 -1.94 -17.47 9.93
N ALA A 2 -1.37 -18.38 9.13
CA ALA A 2 -2.10 -19.38 8.36
C ALA A 2 -2.99 -20.30 9.22
N ARG A 3 -2.50 -20.79 10.35
CA ARG A 3 -3.27 -21.66 11.28
C ARG A 3 -4.56 -21.01 11.77
N CYS A 4 -4.59 -19.69 11.94
CA CYS A 4 -5.75 -18.96 12.45
C CYS A 4 -6.71 -18.55 11.33
N TRP A 5 -6.19 -18.14 10.16
CA TRP A 5 -7.01 -17.53 9.10
C TRP A 5 -7.53 -18.53 8.10
N ARG A 6 -6.73 -19.52 7.68
CA ARG A 6 -7.14 -20.51 6.69
C ARG A 6 -8.47 -21.23 7.05
N PRO A 7 -8.70 -21.66 8.31
CA PRO A 7 -9.95 -22.32 8.66
C PRO A 7 -11.19 -21.44 8.56
N THR A 8 -11.02 -20.10 8.51
CA THR A 8 -12.15 -19.16 8.43
C THR A 8 -12.74 -19.05 7.02
N GLY A 9 -12.05 -19.55 6.00
CA GLY A 9 -12.39 -19.36 4.59
C GLY A 9 -12.35 -17.92 4.11
N ARG A 10 -11.84 -16.98 4.92
CA ARG A 10 -11.78 -15.55 4.61
C ARG A 10 -10.47 -15.22 3.90
N ARG A 11 -10.56 -14.33 2.91
CA ARG A 11 -9.39 -13.74 2.29
C ARG A 11 -8.68 -12.77 3.25
N VAL A 12 -7.37 -12.82 3.28
CA VAL A 12 -6.55 -11.96 4.17
C VAL A 12 -6.13 -10.72 3.42
N VAL A 13 -6.25 -9.56 4.07
CA VAL A 13 -5.60 -8.31 3.67
C VAL A 13 -4.42 -8.09 4.61
N LEU A 14 -3.21 -7.95 4.05
CA LEU A 14 -1.98 -7.92 4.82
C LEU A 14 -1.13 -6.70 4.46
N GLY A 15 -0.89 -5.81 5.44
CA GLY A 15 0.12 -4.77 5.34
C GLY A 15 1.52 -5.39 5.42
N LEU A 16 2.37 -5.09 4.45
CA LEU A 16 3.76 -5.55 4.41
C LEU A 16 4.69 -4.34 4.57
N PRO A 17 5.41 -4.21 5.69
CA PRO A 17 6.48 -3.22 5.81
C PRO A 17 7.53 -3.44 4.73
N LEU A 18 7.88 -2.40 3.98
CA LEU A 18 8.97 -2.48 2.99
C LEU A 18 10.34 -2.50 3.67
N VAL A 19 10.47 -1.76 4.76
CA VAL A 19 11.68 -1.74 5.59
C VAL A 19 11.31 -1.74 7.07
N VAL A 20 12.22 -2.20 7.91
CA VAL A 20 12.09 -2.13 9.36
C VAL A 20 12.63 -0.79 9.88
N ALA A 21 12.19 -0.37 11.06
CA ALA A 21 12.55 0.94 11.63
C ALA A 21 14.07 1.17 11.74
N SER A 22 14.85 0.14 12.01
CA SER A 22 16.32 0.21 12.09
C SER A 22 17.02 0.46 10.75
N ALA A 23 16.31 0.28 9.62
CA ALA A 23 16.84 0.49 8.27
C ALA A 23 16.11 1.61 7.51
N SER A 24 15.47 2.53 8.23
CA SER A 24 14.57 3.55 7.68
C SER A 24 15.29 4.62 6.83
N GLY A 25 14.48 5.31 6.01
CA GLY A 25 14.86 6.52 5.27
C GLY A 25 15.21 6.30 3.81
N PRO A 26 15.57 7.38 3.09
CA PRO A 26 15.78 7.36 1.63
C PRO A 26 16.80 6.34 1.14
N ALA A 27 17.87 6.14 1.89
CA ALA A 27 18.90 5.14 1.53
C ALA A 27 18.33 3.71 1.52
N ALA A 28 17.43 3.38 2.45
CA ALA A 28 16.79 2.06 2.48
C ALA A 28 15.88 1.84 1.28
N LEU A 29 15.15 2.88 0.84
CA LEU A 29 14.33 2.79 -0.37
C LEU A 29 15.17 2.50 -1.62
N ARG A 30 16.31 3.17 -1.78
CA ARG A 30 17.23 2.91 -2.90
C ARG A 30 17.82 1.50 -2.85
N ARG A 31 18.30 1.04 -1.69
CA ARG A 31 18.80 -0.32 -1.48
C ARG A 31 17.75 -1.38 -1.82
N GLY A 32 16.49 -1.12 -1.43
CA GLY A 32 15.37 -1.98 -1.80
C GLY A 32 15.09 -1.99 -3.30
N ALA A 33 15.17 -0.82 -3.96
CA ALA A 33 15.06 -0.71 -5.41
C ALA A 33 16.18 -1.47 -6.13
N ASP A 34 17.38 -1.54 -5.55
CA ASP A 34 18.53 -2.29 -6.05
C ASP A 34 18.44 -3.81 -5.74
N GLY A 35 17.46 -4.24 -4.93
CA GLY A 35 17.16 -5.66 -4.69
C GLY A 35 17.75 -6.26 -3.43
N GLU A 36 18.31 -5.47 -2.56
CA GLU A 36 18.92 -5.96 -1.33
C GLU A 36 17.95 -6.76 -0.45
N PHE A 37 16.65 -6.46 -0.54
CA PHE A 37 15.63 -7.09 0.29
C PHE A 37 14.79 -8.16 -0.42
N ASP A 38 15.10 -8.50 -1.67
CA ASP A 38 14.33 -9.46 -2.48
C ASP A 38 14.14 -10.81 -1.77
N SER A 39 15.18 -11.34 -1.15
CA SER A 39 15.15 -12.65 -0.47
C SER A 39 14.13 -12.68 0.67
N HIS A 40 13.91 -11.56 1.37
CA HIS A 40 12.92 -11.46 2.44
C HIS A 40 11.50 -11.55 1.87
N PHE A 41 11.22 -10.82 0.79
CA PHE A 41 9.89 -10.85 0.15
C PHE A 41 9.61 -12.18 -0.55
N GLN A 42 10.61 -12.79 -1.14
CA GLN A 42 10.50 -14.14 -1.68
C GLN A 42 10.18 -15.17 -0.59
N ALA A 43 10.81 -15.06 0.59
CA ALA A 43 10.48 -15.93 1.72
C ALA A 43 9.04 -15.71 2.21
N VAL A 44 8.60 -14.45 2.33
CA VAL A 44 7.21 -14.12 2.70
C VAL A 44 6.22 -14.73 1.70
N ALA A 45 6.49 -14.60 0.40
CA ALA A 45 5.61 -15.16 -0.63
C ALA A 45 5.47 -16.68 -0.52
N ARG A 46 6.58 -17.41 -0.31
CA ARG A 46 6.55 -18.86 -0.10
C ARG A 46 5.77 -19.24 1.16
N ILE A 47 6.04 -18.56 2.28
CA ILE A 47 5.33 -18.80 3.56
C ILE A 47 3.82 -18.61 3.40
N LEU A 48 3.39 -17.57 2.69
CA LEU A 48 1.96 -17.34 2.43
C LEU A 48 1.37 -18.41 1.52
N ALA A 49 2.04 -18.75 0.45
CA ALA A 49 1.58 -19.77 -0.51
C ALA A 49 1.48 -21.15 0.14
N ASP A 50 2.54 -21.59 0.83
CA ASP A 50 2.59 -22.89 1.54
C ASP A 50 1.57 -22.94 2.67
N GLY A 51 1.28 -21.81 3.29
CA GLY A 51 0.25 -21.65 4.31
C GLY A 51 -1.19 -21.66 3.77
N GLY A 52 -1.39 -21.76 2.45
CA GLY A 52 -2.70 -21.71 1.81
C GLY A 52 -3.34 -20.31 1.81
N LEU A 53 -2.51 -19.26 1.84
CA LEU A 53 -2.90 -17.85 1.75
C LEU A 53 -2.39 -17.22 0.44
N GLY A 54 -2.23 -18.02 -0.60
CA GLY A 54 -1.73 -17.58 -1.91
C GLY A 54 -2.67 -16.63 -2.68
N ASP A 55 -3.85 -16.36 -2.16
CA ASP A 55 -4.81 -15.38 -2.70
C ASP A 55 -4.89 -14.09 -1.86
N ALA A 56 -3.98 -13.89 -0.91
CA ALA A 56 -3.97 -12.72 -0.06
C ALA A 56 -3.90 -11.40 -0.85
N ILE A 57 -4.55 -10.37 -0.31
CA ILE A 57 -4.36 -8.99 -0.76
C ILE A 57 -3.20 -8.40 0.04
N LEU A 58 -2.16 -7.96 -0.67
CA LEU A 58 -0.92 -7.47 -0.09
C LEU A 58 -0.82 -5.96 -0.27
N ARG A 59 -0.52 -5.26 0.81
CA ARG A 59 -0.34 -3.80 0.86
C ARG A 59 1.12 -3.45 1.20
N PRO A 60 2.08 -3.60 0.26
CA PRO A 60 3.48 -3.27 0.54
C PRO A 60 3.65 -1.77 0.77
N GLY A 61 4.25 -1.40 1.90
CA GLY A 61 4.53 0.00 2.20
C GLY A 61 3.28 0.89 2.20
N TRP A 62 2.20 0.43 2.80
CA TRP A 62 0.96 1.20 2.90
C TRP A 62 1.18 2.58 3.51
N GLU A 63 0.32 3.55 3.21
CA GLU A 63 0.39 4.94 3.70
C GLU A 63 1.78 5.59 3.51
N PHE A 64 2.43 5.29 2.42
CA PHE A 64 3.80 5.72 2.11
C PHE A 64 3.99 7.25 2.05
N ASN A 65 2.91 8.00 1.96
CA ASN A 65 2.91 9.46 2.01
C ASN A 65 2.79 10.03 3.43
N VAL A 66 2.91 9.19 4.45
CA VAL A 66 2.98 9.60 5.86
C VAL A 66 4.44 9.62 6.33
N ALA A 67 4.86 10.72 6.96
CA ALA A 67 6.26 10.95 7.37
C ALA A 67 6.77 9.95 8.44
N GLY A 68 5.87 9.42 9.27
CA GLY A 68 6.22 8.54 10.39
C GLY A 68 6.62 7.11 10.00
N TYR A 69 6.35 6.70 8.78
CA TYR A 69 6.72 5.35 8.34
C TYR A 69 8.17 5.25 7.90
N ALA A 70 8.80 4.12 8.22
CA ALA A 70 10.17 3.81 7.83
C ALA A 70 10.37 3.78 6.30
N TRP A 71 9.31 3.50 5.56
CA TRP A 71 9.26 3.46 4.09
C TRP A 71 8.64 4.70 3.46
N SER A 72 8.58 5.82 4.18
CA SER A 72 7.98 7.05 3.67
C SER A 72 8.59 7.49 2.33
N ALA A 73 7.71 7.69 1.34
CA ALA A 73 8.08 8.11 -0.02
C ALA A 73 8.23 9.63 -0.19
N LEU A 74 8.00 10.42 0.86
CA LEU A 74 7.93 11.88 0.76
C LEU A 74 9.18 12.52 0.15
N ARG A 75 10.36 11.95 0.40
CA ARG A 75 11.64 12.46 -0.10
C ARG A 75 12.12 11.79 -1.36
N GLU A 76 11.74 10.53 -1.59
CA GLU A 76 12.23 9.69 -2.67
C GLU A 76 11.08 8.87 -3.29
N PRO A 77 10.04 9.50 -3.86
CA PRO A 77 8.87 8.80 -4.37
C PRO A 77 9.21 7.79 -5.47
N ARG A 78 10.18 8.13 -6.35
CA ARG A 78 10.62 7.22 -7.42
C ARG A 78 11.39 6.01 -6.90
N ALA A 79 12.21 6.18 -5.88
CA ALA A 79 12.90 5.04 -5.24
C ALA A 79 11.91 4.13 -4.52
N PHE A 80 10.89 4.70 -3.85
CA PHE A 80 9.78 3.93 -3.31
C PHE A 80 9.05 3.14 -4.40
N ALA A 81 8.67 3.79 -5.51
CA ALA A 81 7.98 3.14 -6.62
C ALA A 81 8.79 1.96 -7.18
N ALA A 82 10.10 2.15 -7.38
CA ALA A 82 10.99 1.10 -7.87
C ALA A 82 11.11 -0.06 -6.89
N PHE A 83 11.25 0.22 -5.59
CA PHE A 83 11.31 -0.80 -4.55
C PHE A 83 9.98 -1.58 -4.44
N TRP A 84 8.86 -0.88 -4.42
CA TRP A 84 7.53 -1.50 -4.39
C TRP A 84 7.32 -2.43 -5.58
N ARG A 85 7.66 -1.95 -6.78
CA ARG A 85 7.62 -2.74 -8.03
C ARG A 85 8.46 -4.01 -7.90
N ARG A 86 9.69 -3.87 -7.42
CA ARG A 86 10.60 -4.99 -7.24
C ARG A 86 10.06 -6.01 -6.25
N THR A 87 9.49 -5.54 -5.14
CA THR A 87 8.82 -6.40 -4.15
C THR A 87 7.71 -7.23 -4.79
N ALA A 88 6.81 -6.62 -5.56
CA ALA A 88 5.73 -7.34 -6.23
C ALA A 88 6.25 -8.40 -7.21
N LEU A 89 7.25 -8.06 -8.01
CA LEU A 89 7.88 -8.98 -8.96
C LEU A 89 8.60 -10.14 -8.26
N ALA A 90 9.37 -9.85 -7.22
CA ALA A 90 10.09 -10.87 -6.44
C ALA A 90 9.12 -11.86 -5.77
N MET A 91 8.01 -11.37 -5.24
CA MET A 91 6.98 -12.21 -4.61
C MET A 91 6.26 -13.08 -5.64
N ARG A 92 5.88 -12.52 -6.79
CA ARG A 92 5.25 -13.28 -7.88
C ARG A 92 6.17 -14.38 -8.41
N ALA A 93 7.45 -14.07 -8.59
CA ALA A 93 8.44 -15.03 -9.07
C ALA A 93 8.69 -16.18 -8.07
N ALA A 94 8.66 -15.89 -6.77
CA ALA A 94 8.92 -16.88 -5.72
C ALA A 94 7.74 -17.84 -5.45
N ALA A 95 6.52 -17.47 -5.84
CA ALA A 95 5.31 -18.25 -5.66
C ALA A 95 4.41 -18.18 -6.92
N PRO A 96 4.83 -18.77 -8.06
CA PRO A 96 4.14 -18.61 -9.33
C PRO A 96 2.73 -19.20 -9.35
N GLY A 97 2.41 -20.13 -8.45
CA GLY A 97 1.06 -20.68 -8.26
C GLY A 97 0.14 -19.83 -7.40
N ALA A 98 0.66 -18.81 -6.74
CA ALA A 98 -0.14 -17.89 -5.93
C ALA A 98 -0.84 -16.84 -6.81
N ARG A 99 -1.98 -16.38 -6.32
CA ARG A 99 -2.80 -15.33 -6.95
C ARG A 99 -2.87 -14.10 -6.04
N PHE A 100 -1.70 -13.66 -5.54
CA PHE A 100 -1.61 -12.44 -4.75
C PHE A 100 -2.19 -11.26 -5.51
N VAL A 101 -2.93 -10.44 -4.78
CA VAL A 101 -3.43 -9.15 -5.26
C VAL A 101 -2.61 -8.05 -4.60
N PHE A 102 -1.96 -7.23 -5.39
CA PHE A 102 -1.12 -6.14 -4.91
C PHE A 102 -1.92 -4.83 -4.90
N ASP A 103 -2.17 -4.34 -3.70
CA ASP A 103 -2.90 -3.10 -3.43
C ASP A 103 -1.90 -1.98 -3.11
N TRP A 104 -1.81 -1.01 -4.03
CA TRP A 104 -1.00 0.20 -3.83
C TRP A 104 -1.85 1.26 -3.12
N ASN A 105 -1.46 1.63 -1.92
CA ASN A 105 -2.36 2.25 -0.97
C ASN A 105 -1.72 3.44 -0.25
N PRO A 106 -1.95 4.68 -0.73
CA PRO A 106 -1.65 5.89 0.03
C PRO A 106 -2.67 6.16 1.14
N ASN A 107 -2.29 7.06 2.05
CA ASN A 107 -3.21 7.73 2.97
C ASN A 107 -3.81 8.98 2.30
N LEU A 108 -5.02 9.35 2.70
CA LEU A 108 -5.61 10.63 2.35
C LEU A 108 -4.82 11.74 3.05
N GLY A 109 -3.88 12.33 2.38
CA GLY A 109 -2.96 13.33 2.91
C GLY A 109 -2.05 13.90 1.84
N ASP A 110 -1.12 14.75 2.24
CA ASP A 110 -0.19 15.40 1.35
C ASP A 110 0.89 14.45 0.81
N GLY A 111 1.69 14.96 -0.10
CA GLY A 111 2.85 14.28 -0.66
C GLY A 111 2.73 13.97 -2.16
N PRO A 112 3.83 13.53 -2.77
CA PRO A 112 3.94 13.26 -4.21
C PRO A 112 3.41 11.86 -4.56
N VAL A 113 2.12 11.59 -4.25
CA VAL A 113 1.51 10.26 -4.34
C VAL A 113 1.63 9.70 -5.75
N ALA A 114 1.27 10.47 -6.78
CA ALA A 114 1.33 9.99 -8.16
C ALA A 114 2.74 9.62 -8.63
N GLU A 115 3.78 10.30 -8.11
CA GLU A 115 5.18 10.00 -8.45
C GLU A 115 5.69 8.68 -7.82
N ALA A 116 5.00 8.22 -6.78
CA ALA A 116 5.30 6.96 -6.09
C ALA A 116 4.57 5.75 -6.69
N TYR A 117 3.89 5.92 -7.83
CA TYR A 117 3.15 4.85 -8.49
C TYR A 117 4.09 3.88 -9.23
N PRO A 118 4.06 2.56 -8.92
CA PRO A 118 5.05 1.62 -9.43
C PRO A 118 4.76 1.06 -10.83
N GLY A 119 3.57 1.35 -11.37
CA GLY A 119 3.18 0.93 -12.71
C GLY A 119 1.97 -0.03 -12.74
N ASP A 120 1.21 0.05 -13.84
CA ASP A 120 -0.05 -0.67 -14.01
C ASP A 120 0.13 -2.19 -14.09
N ASP A 121 1.28 -2.67 -14.52
CA ASP A 121 1.58 -4.09 -14.69
C ASP A 121 1.85 -4.83 -13.37
N VAL A 122 2.15 -4.09 -12.30
CA VAL A 122 2.42 -4.67 -10.98
C VAL A 122 1.33 -4.35 -9.95
N VAL A 123 0.53 -3.30 -10.15
CA VAL A 123 -0.59 -2.92 -9.28
C VAL A 123 -1.87 -3.58 -9.76
N ASP A 124 -2.55 -4.29 -8.87
CA ASP A 124 -3.85 -4.91 -9.16
C ASP A 124 -5.01 -4.05 -8.66
N VAL A 125 -4.83 -3.37 -7.53
CA VAL A 125 -5.85 -2.51 -6.88
C VAL A 125 -5.20 -1.20 -6.46
N ILE A 126 -5.94 -0.11 -6.55
CA ILE A 126 -5.53 1.19 -6.01
C ILE A 126 -6.37 1.47 -4.77
N GLY A 127 -5.72 1.41 -3.61
CA GLY A 127 -6.31 1.68 -2.31
C GLY A 127 -6.24 3.15 -1.91
N LEU A 128 -6.98 3.49 -0.87
CA LEU A 128 -6.87 4.76 -0.15
C LEU A 128 -7.28 4.54 1.29
N ASP A 129 -6.38 4.81 2.23
CA ASP A 129 -6.75 4.89 3.64
C ASP A 129 -7.31 6.28 3.93
N ALA A 130 -8.55 6.33 4.41
CA ALA A 130 -9.28 7.56 4.60
C ALA A 130 -10.04 7.56 5.92
N TYR A 131 -9.66 8.46 6.80
CA TYR A 131 -10.33 8.66 8.08
C TYR A 131 -10.98 10.05 8.12
N ASN A 132 -12.26 10.09 8.48
CA ASN A 132 -12.94 11.33 8.77
C ASN A 132 -12.51 11.83 10.15
N GLN A 133 -11.30 12.37 10.22
CA GLN A 133 -10.74 12.91 11.44
C GLN A 133 -11.39 14.27 11.78
N SER A 134 -11.63 14.49 13.05
CA SER A 134 -12.29 15.71 13.52
C SER A 134 -11.45 16.97 13.34
N TRP A 135 -10.12 16.85 13.34
CA TRP A 135 -9.23 17.96 13.02
C TRP A 135 -8.93 18.00 11.49
N PRO A 136 -8.70 19.15 10.87
CA PRO A 136 -8.75 20.52 11.38
C PRO A 136 -10.17 21.12 11.44
N PHE A 137 -11.20 20.41 11.03
CA PHE A 137 -12.57 20.91 10.89
C PHE A 137 -13.56 20.20 11.82
N HIS A 138 -13.11 19.87 13.03
CA HIS A 138 -13.82 18.99 13.96
C HIS A 138 -15.28 19.35 14.27
N ARG A 139 -15.66 20.63 14.18
CA ARG A 139 -17.01 21.10 14.49
C ARG A 139 -17.92 21.28 13.27
N ASP A 140 -17.42 21.03 12.07
CA ASP A 140 -18.16 21.23 10.82
C ASP A 140 -18.13 19.97 9.96
N PRO A 141 -19.16 19.11 10.02
CA PRO A 141 -19.21 17.87 9.27
C PRO A 141 -19.15 18.06 7.75
N GLU A 142 -19.74 19.16 7.26
CA GLU A 142 -19.77 19.45 5.83
C GLU A 142 -18.37 19.83 5.31
N ARG A 143 -17.65 20.66 6.07
CA ARG A 143 -16.25 20.98 5.73
C ARG A 143 -15.35 19.77 5.80
N ARG A 144 -15.53 18.88 6.79
CA ARG A 144 -14.80 17.61 6.86
C ARG A 144 -15.07 16.75 5.63
N TRP A 145 -16.34 16.61 5.24
CA TRP A 145 -16.70 15.84 4.07
C TRP A 145 -16.12 16.43 2.79
N ARG A 146 -16.19 17.76 2.61
CA ARG A 146 -15.56 18.44 1.46
C ARG A 146 -14.05 18.21 1.45
N HIS A 147 -13.39 18.24 2.61
CA HIS A 147 -11.97 17.95 2.71
C HIS A 147 -11.65 16.53 2.22
N LEU A 148 -12.40 15.52 2.65
CA LEU A 148 -12.24 14.16 2.15
C LEU A 148 -12.42 14.06 0.64
N LEU A 149 -13.42 14.75 0.09
CA LEU A 149 -13.72 14.74 -1.34
C LEU A 149 -12.63 15.45 -2.17
N ASP A 150 -12.28 16.66 -1.76
CA ASP A 150 -11.58 17.65 -2.62
C ASP A 150 -10.10 17.77 -2.31
N HIS A 151 -9.59 17.10 -1.28
CA HIS A 151 -8.15 17.03 -1.02
C HIS A 151 -7.41 16.55 -2.27
N ARG A 152 -6.18 17.07 -2.50
CA ARG A 152 -5.38 16.73 -3.69
C ARG A 152 -5.17 15.23 -3.91
N ASN A 153 -5.13 14.44 -2.83
CA ASN A 153 -5.09 12.98 -2.84
C ASN A 153 -6.34 12.40 -2.14
N GLY A 154 -7.49 13.06 -2.30
CA GLY A 154 -8.76 12.69 -1.69
C GLY A 154 -9.58 11.73 -2.54
N LEU A 155 -10.85 11.59 -2.16
CA LEU A 155 -11.75 10.59 -2.78
C LEU A 155 -11.98 10.80 -4.28
N ARG A 156 -12.06 12.06 -4.73
CA ARG A 156 -12.20 12.37 -6.17
C ARG A 156 -10.94 12.01 -6.94
N TRP A 157 -9.79 12.42 -6.43
CA TRP A 157 -8.51 12.04 -7.02
C TRP A 157 -8.36 10.52 -7.09
N HIS A 158 -8.64 9.79 -6.02
CA HIS A 158 -8.56 8.33 -5.96
C HIS A 158 -9.43 7.68 -7.03
N ARG A 159 -10.69 8.14 -7.16
CA ARG A 159 -11.60 7.69 -8.23
C ARG A 159 -11.00 7.88 -9.61
N ASP A 160 -10.55 9.09 -9.89
CA ASP A 160 -10.10 9.48 -11.23
C ASP A 160 -8.75 8.85 -11.59
N PHE A 161 -7.85 8.76 -10.59
CA PHE A 161 -6.54 8.12 -10.76
C PHE A 161 -6.67 6.62 -11.05
N ALA A 162 -7.56 5.93 -10.37
CA ALA A 162 -7.84 4.51 -10.60
C ALA A 162 -8.56 4.28 -11.94
N ALA A 163 -9.57 5.10 -12.24
CA ALA A 163 -10.31 5.02 -13.50
C ALA A 163 -9.40 5.21 -14.72
N ALA A 164 -8.49 6.20 -14.68
CA ALA A 164 -7.55 6.45 -15.76
C ALA A 164 -6.60 5.27 -16.04
N ARG A 165 -6.45 4.34 -15.08
CA ARG A 165 -5.61 3.14 -15.18
C ARG A 165 -6.40 1.84 -15.33
N GLY A 166 -7.73 1.93 -15.40
CA GLY A 166 -8.59 0.74 -15.46
C GLY A 166 -8.47 -0.17 -14.24
N LYS A 167 -8.11 0.39 -13.05
CA LYS A 167 -7.91 -0.40 -11.84
C LYS A 167 -9.12 -0.34 -10.92
N PRO A 168 -9.46 -1.46 -10.25
CA PRO A 168 -10.41 -1.45 -9.16
C PRO A 168 -9.88 -0.62 -7.99
N ARG A 169 -10.80 -0.15 -7.15
CA ARG A 169 -10.50 0.66 -5.96
C ARG A 169 -10.78 -0.13 -4.70
N SER A 170 -10.02 0.18 -3.64
CA SER A 170 -10.27 -0.30 -2.30
C SER A 170 -10.18 0.84 -1.27
N PHE A 171 -10.79 0.64 -0.13
CA PHE A 171 -10.61 1.43 1.07
C PHE A 171 -10.17 0.46 2.17
N PRO A 172 -8.89 0.08 2.20
CA PRO A 172 -8.39 -0.89 3.16
C PRO A 172 -8.57 -0.45 4.60
N GLU A 173 -8.47 0.86 4.81
CA GLU A 173 -8.76 1.49 6.09
C GLU A 173 -9.73 2.65 5.88
N TRP A 174 -10.86 2.57 6.56
CA TRP A 174 -11.90 3.58 6.53
C TRP A 174 -12.53 3.72 7.90
N GLY A 175 -12.63 4.94 8.39
CA GLY A 175 -13.25 5.15 9.69
C GLY A 175 -13.56 6.59 10.00
N THR A 176 -14.28 6.78 11.11
CA THR A 176 -14.48 8.08 11.73
C THR A 176 -13.40 8.26 12.80
N GLY A 177 -12.60 9.30 12.67
CA GLY A 177 -11.70 9.73 13.75
C GLY A 177 -12.54 10.37 14.89
N THR A 178 -12.12 10.15 16.10
CA THR A 178 -12.67 10.79 17.30
C THR A 178 -12.11 12.19 17.49
#